data_e33de4e0fd13c58f6ca83c1c2bc821e2
#
_entry.id   e33de4e0fd13c58f6ca83c1c2bc821e2
#
_cell.length_a   1.000
_cell.length_b   1.000
_cell.length_c   1.000
_cell.angle_alpha   90.00
_cell.angle_beta   90.00
_cell.angle_gamma   90.00
#
_symmetry.space_group_name_H-M   'P 1'
#
loop_
_entity.id
_entity.type
_entity.pdbx_description
1 polymer ?
#
loop_
_entity_poly.entity_id
_entity_poly.type
_entity_poly.pdbx_seq_one_letter_code
_entity_poly.pdbx_strand_id
1 'polypeptide(L)'
;MSEVRNDWTKEEARTLHDLPLTDLLFRAQEVHRATQPRDSVQLCSLLSIKTGACQEDCSYCPQSSKYDTGVEAERLMDVDAVLEKAREAKAAGASRFCMGAAWRSPKKGSRQFQQVLQMVSGVRALGLEACATLGMLDDEQTQELKDAGLTAYNHNLDTSEEYYGEIITTRTYQDRLDTIGRVAAAG
;
A
#
# COMPACT_ATOMS: atom_id res chain seq x y z
N MET A 1 17.34 -3.09 22.51
CA MET A 1 16.77 -2.87 21.18
C MET A 1 17.00 -1.42 20.86
N SER A 2 17.68 -1.09 19.76
CA SER A 2 17.81 0.29 19.31
C SER A 2 16.40 0.80 18.98
N GLU A 3 16.04 1.94 19.56
CA GLU A 3 14.75 2.59 19.29
C GLU A 3 14.71 2.99 17.81
N VAL A 4 13.60 2.66 17.14
CA VAL A 4 13.41 3.04 15.73
C VAL A 4 13.20 4.54 15.66
N ARG A 5 14.09 5.25 14.97
CA ARG A 5 14.00 6.70 14.80
C ARG A 5 12.90 7.07 13.79
N ASN A 6 12.13 8.10 14.13
CA ASN A 6 11.08 8.67 13.29
C ASN A 6 11.27 10.16 12.98
N ASP A 7 12.40 10.75 13.43
CA ASP A 7 12.71 12.18 13.45
C ASP A 7 13.83 12.58 12.48
N TRP A 8 13.97 11.84 11.38
CA TRP A 8 15.00 12.09 10.38
C TRP A 8 14.83 13.44 9.70
N THR A 9 15.90 14.23 9.67
CA THR A 9 15.97 15.46 8.89
C THR A 9 16.30 15.15 7.42
N LYS A 10 15.98 16.10 6.52
CA LYS A 10 16.39 15.98 5.10
C LYS A 10 17.90 15.89 4.93
N GLU A 11 18.66 16.59 5.77
CA GLU A 11 20.13 16.60 5.78
C GLU A 11 20.71 15.24 6.15
N GLU A 12 20.20 14.63 7.21
CA GLU A 12 20.62 13.29 7.64
C GLU A 12 20.27 12.23 6.58
N ALA A 13 19.07 12.30 6.00
CA ALA A 13 18.67 11.39 4.92
C ALA A 13 19.59 11.54 3.69
N ARG A 14 19.96 12.78 3.31
CA ARG A 14 20.91 13.05 2.23
C ARG A 14 22.29 12.50 2.55
N THR A 15 22.77 12.71 3.77
CA THR A 15 24.07 12.18 4.21
C THR A 15 24.14 10.67 4.09
N LEU A 16 23.06 9.96 4.43
CA LEU A 16 22.96 8.51 4.23
C LEU A 16 22.93 8.15 2.75
N HIS A 17 22.13 8.85 1.95
CA HIS A 17 22.01 8.61 0.52
C HIS A 17 23.34 8.77 -0.23
N ASP A 18 24.15 9.73 0.19
CA ASP A 18 25.42 10.07 -0.45
C ASP A 18 26.60 9.17 0.00
N LEU A 19 26.36 8.21 0.89
CA LEU A 19 27.37 7.22 1.29
C LEU A 19 27.75 6.33 0.10
N PRO A 20 29.02 5.85 0.06
CA PRO A 20 29.38 4.76 -0.81
C PRO A 20 28.46 3.54 -0.60
N LEU A 21 28.08 2.86 -1.68
CA LEU A 21 27.14 1.74 -1.63
C LEU A 21 27.55 0.66 -0.61
N THR A 22 28.83 0.35 -0.51
CA THR A 22 29.34 -0.64 0.44
C THR A 22 29.12 -0.25 1.88
N ASP A 23 29.30 1.04 2.21
CA ASP A 23 29.11 1.58 3.56
C ASP A 23 27.61 1.62 3.90
N LEU A 24 26.77 1.98 2.93
CA LEU A 24 25.31 1.96 3.07
C LEU A 24 24.79 0.54 3.34
N LEU A 25 25.27 -0.46 2.57
CA LEU A 25 24.94 -1.86 2.78
C LEU A 25 25.39 -2.38 4.14
N PHE A 26 26.58 -2.01 4.57
CA PHE A 26 27.09 -2.40 5.90
C PHE A 26 26.19 -1.85 7.01
N ARG A 27 25.88 -0.55 6.99
CA ARG A 27 24.98 0.08 7.97
C ARG A 27 23.57 -0.52 7.95
N ALA A 28 23.02 -0.79 6.76
CA ALA A 28 21.73 -1.45 6.63
C ALA A 28 21.73 -2.85 7.28
N GLN A 29 22.83 -3.62 7.11
CA GLN A 29 22.99 -4.93 7.73
C GLN A 29 23.14 -4.83 9.26
N GLU A 30 23.83 -3.82 9.79
CA GLU A 30 23.91 -3.61 11.24
C GLU A 30 22.53 -3.38 11.85
N VAL A 31 21.73 -2.46 11.25
CA VAL A 31 20.36 -2.18 11.70
C VAL A 31 19.46 -3.41 11.56
N HIS A 32 19.51 -4.11 10.43
CA HIS A 32 18.74 -5.31 10.20
C HIS A 32 19.01 -6.37 11.27
N ARG A 33 20.29 -6.67 11.54
CA ARG A 33 20.69 -7.69 12.53
C ARG A 33 20.37 -7.30 13.98
N ALA A 34 20.27 -6.00 14.25
CA ALA A 34 19.90 -5.50 15.58
C ALA A 34 18.37 -5.54 15.83
N THR A 35 17.56 -5.46 14.77
CA THR A 35 16.11 -5.24 14.87
C THR A 35 15.26 -6.38 14.31
N GLN A 36 15.80 -7.22 13.43
CA GLN A 36 15.08 -8.27 12.72
C GLN A 36 15.77 -9.64 12.87
N PRO A 37 15.04 -10.75 12.70
CA PRO A 37 15.63 -12.07 12.57
C PRO A 37 16.57 -12.12 11.36
N ARG A 38 17.81 -12.64 11.57
CA ARG A 38 18.90 -12.54 10.60
C ARG A 38 18.61 -13.17 9.24
N ASP A 39 17.88 -14.27 9.24
CA ASP A 39 17.67 -15.14 8.08
C ASP A 39 16.17 -15.20 7.69
N SER A 40 15.41 -14.15 8.05
CA SER A 40 13.99 -14.07 7.77
C SER A 40 13.70 -13.06 6.66
N VAL A 41 12.94 -13.48 5.66
CA VAL A 41 12.40 -12.63 4.59
C VAL A 41 10.88 -12.81 4.56
N GLN A 42 10.17 -11.69 4.61
CA GLN A 42 8.72 -11.73 4.45
C GLN A 42 8.36 -11.89 2.98
N LEU A 43 7.69 -12.98 2.64
CA LEU A 43 7.12 -13.18 1.31
C LEU A 43 5.74 -12.53 1.23
N CYS A 44 5.56 -11.66 0.25
CA CYS A 44 4.30 -10.97 -0.01
C CYS A 44 3.77 -11.36 -1.39
N SER A 45 2.48 -11.62 -1.51
CA SER A 45 1.78 -11.77 -2.79
C SER A 45 0.86 -10.57 -3.01
N LEU A 46 0.81 -10.07 -4.23
CA LEU A 46 -0.05 -8.94 -4.63
C LEU A 46 -1.09 -9.41 -5.64
N LEU A 47 -2.34 -9.03 -5.41
CA LEU A 47 -3.46 -9.24 -6.33
C LEU A 47 -4.09 -7.89 -6.69
N SER A 48 -4.28 -7.63 -8.00
CA SER A 48 -5.18 -6.57 -8.46
C SER A 48 -6.61 -7.07 -8.30
N ILE A 49 -7.33 -6.57 -7.30
CA ILE A 49 -8.73 -6.93 -7.06
C ILE A 49 -9.71 -6.12 -7.91
N LYS A 50 -9.23 -5.01 -8.49
CA LYS A 50 -9.92 -4.20 -9.50
C LYS A 50 -8.88 -3.52 -10.40
N THR A 51 -8.90 -3.84 -11.67
CA THR A 51 -7.96 -3.34 -12.69
C THR A 51 -8.63 -2.24 -13.53
N GLY A 52 -7.86 -1.22 -13.92
CA GLY A 52 -8.26 -0.18 -14.86
C GLY A 52 -9.34 0.78 -14.40
N ALA A 53 -9.67 1.75 -15.25
CA ALA A 53 -10.67 2.79 -15.04
C ALA A 53 -10.49 3.59 -13.74
N CYS A 54 -9.25 3.82 -13.30
CA CYS A 54 -8.95 4.75 -12.21
C CYS A 54 -9.23 6.19 -12.66
N GLN A 55 -9.87 6.99 -11.83
CA GLN A 55 -10.23 8.37 -12.15
C GLN A 55 -9.06 9.35 -12.02
N GLU A 56 -7.93 8.91 -11.47
CA GLU A 56 -6.71 9.70 -11.36
C GLU A 56 -5.95 9.76 -12.68
N ASP A 57 -5.19 10.83 -12.86
CA ASP A 57 -4.38 11.09 -14.05
C ASP A 57 -2.87 10.92 -13.83
N CYS A 58 -2.46 10.06 -12.89
CA CYS A 58 -1.05 9.79 -12.65
C CYS A 58 -0.35 9.39 -13.95
N SER A 59 0.58 10.21 -14.44
CA SER A 59 1.17 10.11 -15.79
C SER A 59 1.94 8.82 -16.04
N TYR A 60 2.39 8.14 -14.99
CA TYR A 60 3.13 6.87 -15.05
C TYR A 60 2.24 5.64 -14.88
N CYS A 61 0.94 5.83 -14.51
CA CYS A 61 0.09 4.71 -14.08
C CYS A 61 -0.77 4.18 -15.24
N PRO A 62 -0.60 2.91 -15.64
CA PRO A 62 -1.41 2.34 -16.72
C PRO A 62 -2.87 2.08 -16.31
N GLN A 63 -3.22 2.22 -15.03
CA GLN A 63 -4.58 2.00 -14.52
C GLN A 63 -5.51 3.21 -14.72
N SER A 64 -4.94 4.37 -15.14
CA SER A 64 -5.70 5.61 -15.36
C SER A 64 -6.70 5.48 -16.50
N SER A 65 -7.90 6.04 -16.31
CA SER A 65 -8.89 6.17 -17.39
C SER A 65 -8.63 7.39 -18.30
N LYS A 66 -7.59 8.17 -18.00
CA LYS A 66 -7.23 9.39 -18.75
C LYS A 66 -6.30 9.11 -19.94
N TYR A 67 -5.68 7.93 -19.95
CA TYR A 67 -4.70 7.54 -20.96
C TYR A 67 -5.12 6.21 -21.62
N ASP A 68 -4.86 6.11 -22.91
CA ASP A 68 -5.00 4.85 -23.65
C ASP A 68 -3.72 4.01 -23.44
N THR A 69 -3.80 3.09 -22.50
CA THR A 69 -2.67 2.23 -22.09
C THR A 69 -2.85 0.77 -22.50
N GLY A 70 -3.96 0.43 -23.18
CA GLY A 70 -4.32 -0.94 -23.50
C GLY A 70 -4.75 -1.79 -22.28
N VAL A 71 -4.86 -1.21 -21.10
CA VAL A 71 -5.37 -1.90 -19.91
C VAL A 71 -6.90 -1.93 -19.94
N GLU A 72 -7.47 -3.14 -20.02
CA GLU A 72 -8.91 -3.33 -19.94
C GLU A 72 -9.43 -3.09 -18.52
N ALA A 73 -10.59 -2.42 -18.43
CA ALA A 73 -11.23 -2.15 -17.16
C ALA A 73 -12.00 -3.36 -16.65
N GLU A 74 -11.66 -3.83 -15.46
CA GLU A 74 -12.32 -4.95 -14.80
C GLU A 74 -13.18 -4.45 -13.63
N ARG A 75 -14.21 -5.23 -13.30
CA ARG A 75 -15.01 -5.02 -12.09
C ARG A 75 -14.21 -5.49 -10.87
N LEU A 76 -14.66 -5.04 -9.69
CA LEU A 76 -14.16 -5.58 -8.43
C LEU A 76 -14.41 -7.10 -8.41
N MET A 77 -13.38 -7.88 -8.09
CA MET A 77 -13.44 -9.33 -7.96
C MET A 77 -14.43 -9.73 -6.86
N ASP A 78 -14.99 -10.93 -6.99
CA ASP A 78 -15.78 -11.51 -5.93
C ASP A 78 -14.92 -11.94 -4.74
N VAL A 79 -15.48 -11.85 -3.52
CA VAL A 79 -14.77 -12.15 -2.27
C VAL A 79 -14.18 -13.56 -2.30
N ASP A 80 -14.95 -14.56 -2.71
CA ASP A 80 -14.50 -15.95 -2.74
C ASP A 80 -13.32 -16.17 -3.70
N ALA A 81 -13.33 -15.50 -4.85
CA ALA A 81 -12.22 -15.56 -5.82
C ALA A 81 -10.93 -14.95 -5.24
N VAL A 82 -11.04 -13.83 -4.51
CA VAL A 82 -9.88 -13.22 -3.83
C VAL A 82 -9.35 -14.14 -2.72
N LEU A 83 -10.23 -14.75 -1.94
CA LEU A 83 -9.83 -15.66 -0.86
C LEU A 83 -9.19 -16.95 -1.40
N GLU A 84 -9.60 -17.42 -2.58
CA GLU A 84 -8.92 -18.56 -3.23
C GLU A 84 -7.48 -18.18 -3.61
N LYS A 85 -7.26 -17.00 -4.20
CA LYS A 85 -5.92 -16.48 -4.50
C LYS A 85 -5.07 -16.28 -3.23
N ALA A 86 -5.69 -15.86 -2.13
CA ALA A 86 -5.01 -15.76 -0.85
C ALA A 86 -4.58 -17.13 -0.29
N ARG A 87 -5.41 -18.19 -0.47
CA ARG A 87 -5.03 -19.58 -0.10
C ARG A 87 -3.87 -20.10 -0.96
N GLU A 88 -3.90 -19.86 -2.28
CA GLU A 88 -2.81 -20.18 -3.19
C GLU A 88 -1.49 -19.50 -2.75
N ALA A 89 -1.54 -18.20 -2.45
CA ALA A 89 -0.39 -17.43 -1.98
C ALA A 89 0.16 -17.97 -0.66
N LYS A 90 -0.72 -18.30 0.30
CA LYS A 90 -0.32 -18.94 1.57
C LYS A 90 0.36 -20.28 1.35
N ALA A 91 -0.20 -21.12 0.49
CA ALA A 91 0.38 -22.42 0.14
C ALA A 91 1.76 -22.29 -0.52
N ALA A 92 1.99 -21.20 -1.26
CA ALA A 92 3.29 -20.82 -1.83
C ALA A 92 4.26 -20.18 -0.83
N GLY A 93 3.88 -20.05 0.45
CA GLY A 93 4.74 -19.55 1.52
C GLY A 93 4.62 -18.06 1.80
N ALA A 94 3.67 -17.34 1.20
CA ALA A 94 3.44 -15.95 1.54
C ALA A 94 2.92 -15.81 2.98
N SER A 95 3.40 -14.80 3.70
CA SER A 95 2.91 -14.41 5.03
C SER A 95 2.07 -13.14 4.98
N ARG A 96 2.12 -12.38 3.86
CA ARG A 96 1.31 -11.19 3.60
C ARG A 96 0.64 -11.28 2.23
N PHE A 97 -0.64 -10.89 2.20
CA PHE A 97 -1.40 -10.78 0.97
C PHE A 97 -1.85 -9.33 0.75
N CYS A 98 -1.41 -8.74 -0.36
CA CYS A 98 -1.69 -7.36 -0.71
C CYS A 98 -2.80 -7.29 -1.76
N MET A 99 -3.77 -6.41 -1.57
CA MET A 99 -4.92 -6.22 -2.45
C MET A 99 -4.90 -4.80 -3.02
N GLY A 100 -4.74 -4.66 -4.32
CA GLY A 100 -4.75 -3.38 -5.03
C GLY A 100 -6.04 -3.15 -5.80
N ALA A 101 -6.66 -1.98 -5.66
CA ALA A 101 -7.78 -1.56 -6.48
C ALA A 101 -7.49 -0.24 -7.18
N ALA A 102 -7.73 -0.19 -8.49
CA ALA A 102 -7.58 1.01 -9.31
C ALA A 102 -8.70 2.03 -9.01
N TRP A 103 -8.63 2.69 -7.86
CA TRP A 103 -9.55 3.72 -7.39
C TRP A 103 -8.83 5.01 -7.02
N ARG A 104 -9.50 6.15 -7.24
CA ARG A 104 -9.15 7.40 -6.59
C ARG A 104 -9.42 7.33 -5.08
N SER A 105 -10.59 6.85 -4.72
CA SER A 105 -11.07 6.62 -3.36
C SER A 105 -12.23 5.62 -3.42
N PRO A 106 -12.35 4.67 -2.50
CA PRO A 106 -13.54 3.83 -2.41
C PRO A 106 -14.74 4.69 -1.97
N LYS A 107 -15.91 4.45 -2.55
CA LYS A 107 -17.11 5.17 -2.15
C LYS A 107 -17.58 4.68 -0.78
N LYS A 108 -17.65 5.61 0.19
CA LYS A 108 -18.10 5.35 1.56
C LYS A 108 -19.45 4.61 1.59
N GLY A 109 -19.59 3.59 2.41
CA GLY A 109 -20.81 2.79 2.59
C GLY A 109 -21.24 2.02 1.35
N SER A 110 -20.45 2.01 0.27
CA SER A 110 -20.81 1.28 -0.93
C SER A 110 -20.69 -0.24 -0.75
N ARG A 111 -21.50 -0.99 -1.52
CA ARG A 111 -21.39 -2.45 -1.56
C ARG A 111 -19.96 -2.92 -1.89
N GLN A 112 -19.28 -2.22 -2.79
CA GLN A 112 -17.91 -2.57 -3.16
C GLN A 112 -16.93 -2.39 -1.99
N PHE A 113 -17.07 -1.32 -1.22
CA PHE A 113 -16.22 -1.13 -0.04
C PHE A 113 -16.51 -2.19 1.04
N GLN A 114 -17.79 -2.54 1.26
CA GLN A 114 -18.15 -3.63 2.15
C GLN A 114 -17.58 -4.99 1.71
N GLN A 115 -17.51 -5.25 0.40
CA GLN A 115 -16.83 -6.43 -0.13
C GLN A 115 -15.33 -6.42 0.18
N VAL A 116 -14.67 -5.26 0.08
CA VAL A 116 -13.25 -5.13 0.45
C VAL A 116 -13.03 -5.42 1.94
N LEU A 117 -13.91 -4.94 2.82
CA LEU A 117 -13.82 -5.27 4.27
C LEU A 117 -13.96 -6.78 4.51
N GLN A 118 -14.84 -7.46 3.77
CA GLN A 118 -14.98 -8.92 3.83
C GLN A 118 -13.70 -9.63 3.31
N MET A 119 -13.09 -9.12 2.23
CA MET A 119 -11.81 -9.65 1.72
C MET A 119 -10.71 -9.51 2.78
N VAL A 120 -10.59 -8.35 3.41
CA VAL A 120 -9.61 -8.10 4.48
C VAL A 120 -9.81 -9.09 5.64
N SER A 121 -11.03 -9.20 6.15
CA SER A 121 -11.35 -10.13 7.25
C SER A 121 -11.09 -11.59 6.87
N GLY A 122 -11.43 -11.97 5.63
CA GLY A 122 -11.19 -13.33 5.12
C GLY A 122 -9.70 -13.65 4.99
N VAL A 123 -8.88 -12.71 4.48
CA VAL A 123 -7.42 -12.86 4.41
C VAL A 123 -6.82 -13.01 5.81
N ARG A 124 -7.29 -12.23 6.78
CA ARG A 124 -6.88 -12.35 8.19
C ARG A 124 -7.26 -13.71 8.80
N ALA A 125 -8.47 -14.19 8.50
CA ALA A 125 -8.93 -15.50 8.96
C ALA A 125 -8.08 -16.67 8.41
N LEU A 126 -7.44 -16.49 7.25
CA LEU A 126 -6.44 -17.43 6.72
C LEU A 126 -5.10 -17.37 7.46
N GLY A 127 -4.89 -16.45 8.40
CA GLY A 127 -3.64 -16.27 9.13
C GLY A 127 -2.58 -15.50 8.35
N LEU A 128 -2.95 -14.79 7.28
CA LEU A 128 -2.09 -13.89 6.54
C LEU A 128 -2.18 -12.46 7.12
N GLU A 129 -1.13 -11.70 6.99
CA GLU A 129 -1.23 -10.25 7.09
C GLU A 129 -1.98 -9.70 5.88
N ALA A 130 -2.95 -8.80 6.10
CA ALA A 130 -3.70 -8.16 5.04
C ALA A 130 -3.14 -6.77 4.75
N CYS A 131 -2.76 -6.52 3.51
CA CYS A 131 -2.35 -5.20 3.03
C CYS A 131 -3.30 -4.73 1.93
N ALA A 132 -3.56 -3.43 1.87
CA ALA A 132 -4.43 -2.86 0.85
C ALA A 132 -3.89 -1.56 0.24
N THR A 133 -4.24 -1.32 -1.03
CA THR A 133 -4.02 -0.08 -1.77
C THR A 133 -5.33 0.28 -2.46
N LEU A 134 -6.10 1.23 -1.92
CA LEU A 134 -7.46 1.54 -2.36
C LEU A 134 -7.64 3.00 -2.79
N GLY A 135 -6.54 3.76 -2.88
CA GLY A 135 -6.58 5.20 -3.09
C GLY A 135 -6.70 5.99 -1.78
N MET A 136 -7.35 7.15 -1.81
CA MET A 136 -7.52 8.00 -0.62
C MET A 136 -8.61 7.44 0.30
N LEU A 137 -8.42 7.61 1.60
CA LEU A 137 -9.36 7.17 2.64
C LEU A 137 -9.75 8.36 3.53
N ASP A 138 -10.98 8.36 4.00
CA ASP A 138 -11.42 9.18 5.13
C ASP A 138 -11.20 8.47 6.49
N ASP A 139 -11.46 9.16 7.59
CA ASP A 139 -11.23 8.62 8.94
C ASP A 139 -12.09 7.39 9.23
N GLU A 140 -13.36 7.40 8.79
CA GLU A 140 -14.27 6.28 9.01
C GLU A 140 -13.86 5.04 8.20
N GLN A 141 -13.52 5.22 6.92
CA GLN A 141 -13.03 4.14 6.07
C GLN A 141 -11.73 3.52 6.62
N THR A 142 -10.85 4.36 7.15
CA THR A 142 -9.61 3.92 7.78
C THR A 142 -9.90 3.07 9.02
N GLN A 143 -10.84 3.51 9.86
CA GLN A 143 -11.25 2.76 11.04
C GLN A 143 -11.94 1.44 10.67
N GLU A 144 -12.87 1.45 9.69
CA GLU A 144 -13.53 0.22 9.22
C GLU A 144 -12.53 -0.83 8.69
N LEU A 145 -11.51 -0.38 7.95
CA LEU A 145 -10.42 -1.27 7.47
C LEU A 145 -9.59 -1.83 8.65
N LYS A 146 -9.27 -1.00 9.64
CA LYS A 146 -8.60 -1.42 10.87
C LYS A 146 -9.42 -2.47 11.61
N ASP A 147 -10.72 -2.20 11.81
CA ASP A 147 -11.64 -3.11 12.51
C ASP A 147 -11.82 -4.44 11.76
N ALA A 148 -11.77 -4.41 10.42
CA ALA A 148 -11.73 -5.61 9.58
C ALA A 148 -10.41 -6.39 9.70
N GLY A 149 -9.39 -5.84 10.35
CA GLY A 149 -8.11 -6.47 10.62
C GLY A 149 -7.00 -6.13 9.59
N LEU A 150 -7.12 -5.03 8.85
CA LEU A 150 -6.05 -4.58 7.96
C LEU A 150 -4.77 -4.33 8.77
N THR A 151 -3.63 -4.85 8.30
CA THR A 151 -2.33 -4.73 8.98
C THR A 151 -1.40 -3.72 8.34
N ALA A 152 -1.63 -3.38 7.08
CA ALA A 152 -0.84 -2.40 6.35
C ALA A 152 -1.67 -1.73 5.26
N TYR A 153 -1.49 -0.43 5.10
CA TYR A 153 -2.06 0.33 3.99
C TYR A 153 -0.94 0.96 3.16
N ASN A 154 -0.92 0.66 1.87
CA ASN A 154 0.07 1.21 0.97
C ASN A 154 -0.46 2.48 0.28
N HIS A 155 0.20 3.61 0.48
CA HIS A 155 -0.16 4.90 -0.11
C HIS A 155 1.11 5.69 -0.45
N ASN A 156 1.50 5.67 -1.72
CA ASN A 156 2.76 6.25 -2.17
C ASN A 156 2.66 7.77 -2.35
N LEU A 157 3.75 8.49 -2.10
CA LEU A 157 3.86 9.91 -2.42
C LEU A 157 4.13 10.15 -3.91
N ASP A 158 4.64 9.13 -4.60
CA ASP A 158 4.90 9.06 -6.04
C ASP A 158 6.06 9.95 -6.53
N THR A 159 6.17 11.19 -6.06
CA THR A 159 7.23 12.14 -6.41
C THR A 159 7.40 13.20 -5.31
N SER A 160 8.31 14.16 -5.49
CA SER A 160 8.45 15.28 -4.56
C SER A 160 7.28 16.25 -4.62
N GLU A 161 7.08 17.03 -3.56
CA GLU A 161 6.00 18.00 -3.47
C GLU A 161 6.08 19.04 -4.60
N GLU A 162 7.30 19.51 -4.91
CA GLU A 162 7.55 20.53 -5.92
C GLU A 162 7.21 20.06 -7.35
N TYR A 163 7.36 18.76 -7.59
CA TYR A 163 7.11 18.14 -8.91
C TYR A 163 5.75 17.47 -9.03
N TYR A 164 4.96 17.47 -7.94
CA TYR A 164 3.73 16.69 -7.87
C TYR A 164 2.71 17.08 -8.95
N GLY A 165 2.54 18.39 -9.19
CA GLY A 165 1.60 18.93 -10.19
C GLY A 165 1.94 18.56 -11.64
N GLU A 166 3.20 18.19 -11.93
CA GLU A 166 3.62 17.73 -13.26
C GLU A 166 3.25 16.25 -13.51
N ILE A 167 3.04 15.49 -12.44
CA ILE A 167 2.76 14.05 -12.50
C ILE A 167 1.28 13.76 -12.32
N ILE A 168 0.60 14.50 -11.43
CA ILE A 168 -0.79 14.26 -11.04
C ILE A 168 -1.50 15.61 -10.89
N THR A 169 -2.61 15.82 -11.59
CA THR A 169 -3.42 17.04 -11.47
C THR A 169 -4.78 16.81 -10.80
N THR A 170 -5.21 15.57 -10.66
CA THR A 170 -6.52 15.21 -10.11
C THR A 170 -6.60 15.25 -8.59
N ARG A 171 -5.45 15.38 -7.91
CA ARG A 171 -5.32 15.52 -6.46
C ARG A 171 -4.02 16.27 -6.12
N THR A 172 -3.87 16.68 -4.87
CA THR A 172 -2.68 17.38 -4.36
C THR A 172 -1.74 16.43 -3.61
N TYR A 173 -0.50 16.88 -3.40
CA TYR A 173 0.45 16.20 -2.50
C TYR A 173 -0.09 16.10 -1.07
N GLN A 174 -0.78 17.18 -0.60
CA GLN A 174 -1.39 17.20 0.73
C GLN A 174 -2.48 16.12 0.90
N ASP A 175 -3.30 15.83 -0.13
CA ASP A 175 -4.28 14.74 -0.09
C ASP A 175 -3.64 13.37 0.22
N ARG A 176 -2.40 13.18 -0.27
CA ARG A 176 -1.60 11.97 0.05
C ARG A 176 -1.17 11.97 1.51
N LEU A 177 -0.61 13.08 1.99
CA LEU A 177 -0.17 13.21 3.38
C LEU A 177 -1.34 13.04 4.35
N ASP A 178 -2.49 13.60 4.04
CA ASP A 178 -3.70 13.48 4.86
C ASP A 178 -4.15 12.01 4.99
N THR A 179 -4.13 11.27 3.89
CA THR A 179 -4.46 9.83 3.91
C THR A 179 -3.44 9.04 4.75
N ILE A 180 -2.14 9.31 4.57
CA ILE A 180 -1.07 8.67 5.36
C ILE A 180 -1.24 9.00 6.84
N GLY A 181 -1.54 10.26 7.17
CA GLY A 181 -1.79 10.70 8.53
C GLY A 181 -2.96 9.98 9.21
N ARG A 182 -4.09 9.82 8.48
CA ARG A 182 -5.28 9.07 8.97
C ARG A 182 -4.94 7.60 9.22
N VAL A 183 -4.25 6.97 8.28
CA VAL A 183 -3.81 5.57 8.43
C VAL A 183 -2.88 5.40 9.62
N ALA A 184 -1.90 6.30 9.79
CA ALA A 184 -0.97 6.26 10.93
C ALA A 184 -1.70 6.50 12.26
N ALA A 185 -2.70 7.38 12.30
CA ALA A 185 -3.49 7.65 13.50
C ALA A 185 -4.39 6.47 13.92
N ALA A 186 -4.86 5.70 12.94
CA ALA A 186 -5.63 4.48 13.22
C ALA A 186 -4.76 3.32 13.76
N GLY A 187 -3.44 3.33 13.55
CA GLY A 187 -2.48 2.31 14.04
C GLY A 187 -2.39 1.11 13.14
#